data_95dd7d512fa09e33978ac4780a8784f7
#
_entry.id   95dd7d512fa09e33978ac4780a8784f7
#
_cell.length_a   1.000
_cell.length_b   1.000
_cell.length_c   1.000
_cell.angle_alpha   90.00
_cell.angle_beta   90.00
_cell.angle_gamma   90.00
#
_symmetry.space_group_name_H-M   'P 1'
#
loop_
_entity.id
_entity.type
_entity.pdbx_description
1 polymer ?
#
loop_
_entity_poly.entity_id
_entity_poly.type
_entity_poly.pdbx_seq_one_letter_code
_entity_poly.pdbx_strand_id
1 'polypeptide(L)'
;IKILNKYKDWKALVIGDEPRDKIDFSHKNLIKLGFKKHSEVINIYKKTSIAVVCSRWEEPFGRSSLEAAANGCAVIISNRGGLPETITNAIILKKLKSNEIFTEIEKLIKNNKQRHLLQNLSYKNFYLTHEYISKILDKIRNQKLLSFNKINIKKNKKSLRILHITNF
;
A
#
# COMPACT_ATOMS: atom_id res chain seq x y z
N ILE A 1 -17.03 -13.73 1.24
CA ILE A 1 -18.40 -14.30 1.24
C ILE A 1 -19.04 -14.22 2.63
N LYS A 2 -18.42 -14.74 3.73
CA LYS A 2 -19.01 -14.72 5.08
C LYS A 2 -19.52 -13.33 5.51
N ILE A 3 -18.75 -12.26 5.23
CA ILE A 3 -19.16 -10.88 5.53
C ILE A 3 -20.42 -10.50 4.72
N LEU A 4 -20.44 -10.77 3.43
CA LEU A 4 -21.55 -10.40 2.54
C LEU A 4 -22.83 -11.18 2.85
N ASN A 5 -22.69 -12.41 3.34
CA ASN A 5 -23.82 -13.18 3.85
C ASN A 5 -24.44 -12.55 5.09
N LYS A 6 -23.63 -11.97 5.96
CA LYS A 6 -24.08 -11.37 7.23
C LYS A 6 -24.55 -9.92 7.07
N TYR A 7 -23.85 -9.13 6.26
CA TYR A 7 -24.08 -7.69 6.07
C TYR A 7 -24.56 -7.40 4.64
N LYS A 8 -25.87 -7.56 4.41
CA LYS A 8 -26.50 -7.51 3.08
C LYS A 8 -26.36 -6.15 2.36
N ASP A 9 -26.21 -5.06 3.11
CA ASP A 9 -26.07 -3.70 2.57
C ASP A 9 -24.63 -3.39 2.11
N TRP A 10 -23.68 -4.27 2.42
CA TRP A 10 -22.31 -4.11 1.99
C TRP A 10 -22.03 -4.79 0.65
N LYS A 11 -21.19 -4.15 -0.15
CA LYS A 11 -20.68 -4.68 -1.41
C LYS A 11 -19.18 -4.86 -1.30
N ALA A 12 -18.65 -5.88 -1.93
CA ALA A 12 -17.21 -6.11 -2.05
C ALA A 12 -16.81 -6.00 -3.53
N LEU A 13 -15.71 -5.29 -3.77
CA LEU A 13 -15.08 -5.17 -5.07
C LEU A 13 -13.76 -5.94 -5.04
N VAL A 14 -13.51 -6.77 -6.04
CA VAL A 14 -12.24 -7.44 -6.27
C VAL A 14 -11.62 -6.82 -7.51
N ILE A 15 -10.45 -6.21 -7.34
CA ILE A 15 -9.72 -5.53 -8.40
C ILE A 15 -8.41 -6.28 -8.63
N GLY A 16 -8.04 -6.41 -9.84
CA GLY A 16 -6.87 -7.16 -10.30
C GLY A 16 -7.31 -8.42 -11.06
N ASP A 17 -6.38 -8.91 -11.83
CA ASP A 17 -6.52 -10.17 -12.57
C ASP A 17 -5.26 -11.00 -12.32
N GLU A 18 -5.43 -12.19 -11.79
CA GLU A 18 -4.35 -13.14 -11.60
C GLU A 18 -4.71 -14.41 -12.38
N PRO A 19 -4.21 -14.54 -13.61
CA PRO A 19 -4.57 -15.66 -14.50
C PRO A 19 -4.26 -17.03 -13.92
N ARG A 20 -3.30 -17.11 -12.98
CA ARG A 20 -2.89 -18.36 -12.33
C ARG A 20 -3.82 -18.81 -11.22
N ASP A 21 -4.56 -17.86 -10.60
CA ASP A 21 -5.48 -18.11 -9.50
C ASP A 21 -6.91 -17.80 -9.93
N LYS A 22 -7.65 -18.80 -10.39
CA LYS A 22 -9.07 -18.64 -10.70
C LYS A 22 -9.85 -18.39 -9.41
N ILE A 23 -10.44 -17.21 -9.30
CA ILE A 23 -11.38 -16.89 -8.22
C ILE A 23 -12.69 -17.58 -8.51
N ASP A 24 -12.89 -18.76 -7.93
CA ASP A 24 -14.06 -19.64 -8.15
C ASP A 24 -15.13 -19.47 -7.06
N PHE A 25 -15.38 -18.24 -6.64
CA PHE A 25 -16.50 -17.95 -5.74
C PHE A 25 -17.31 -16.76 -6.25
N SER A 26 -18.62 -16.81 -6.02
CA SER A 26 -19.58 -15.79 -6.41
C SER A 26 -20.49 -15.41 -5.24
N HIS A 27 -20.99 -14.21 -5.27
CA HIS A 27 -22.02 -13.72 -4.35
C HIS A 27 -22.70 -12.50 -5.01
N LYS A 28 -24.02 -12.30 -4.77
CA LYS A 28 -24.76 -11.19 -5.38
C LYS A 28 -24.18 -9.78 -5.10
N ASN A 29 -23.52 -9.62 -3.97
CA ASN A 29 -22.89 -8.36 -3.56
C ASN A 29 -21.36 -8.36 -3.76
N LEU A 30 -20.80 -9.34 -4.46
CA LEU A 30 -19.40 -9.40 -4.84
C LEU A 30 -19.25 -9.08 -6.32
N ILE A 31 -18.49 -8.04 -6.63
CA ILE A 31 -18.25 -7.61 -8.01
C ILE A 31 -16.76 -7.82 -8.32
N LYS A 32 -16.49 -8.67 -9.29
CA LYS A 32 -15.14 -8.90 -9.82
C LYS A 32 -14.92 -7.92 -10.96
N LEU A 33 -13.98 -6.99 -10.80
CA LEU A 33 -13.72 -5.92 -11.77
C LEU A 33 -12.61 -6.25 -12.76
N GLY A 34 -11.84 -7.32 -12.50
CA GLY A 34 -10.67 -7.65 -13.30
C GLY A 34 -9.61 -6.56 -13.26
N PHE A 35 -8.76 -6.51 -14.28
CA PHE A 35 -7.76 -5.46 -14.43
C PHE A 35 -8.41 -4.08 -14.58
N LYS A 36 -7.87 -3.08 -13.88
CA LYS A 36 -8.27 -1.68 -13.98
C LYS A 36 -7.05 -0.78 -14.15
N LYS A 37 -7.20 0.29 -14.94
CA LYS A 37 -6.18 1.33 -15.03
C LYS A 37 -6.01 2.01 -13.68
N HIS A 38 -4.81 2.49 -13.39
CA HIS A 38 -4.49 3.13 -12.11
C HIS A 38 -5.48 4.24 -11.71
N SER A 39 -5.86 5.11 -12.65
CA SER A 39 -6.83 6.18 -12.39
C SER A 39 -8.21 5.66 -11.98
N GLU A 40 -8.65 4.52 -12.54
CA GLU A 40 -9.91 3.88 -12.16
C GLU A 40 -9.82 3.31 -10.74
N VAL A 41 -8.68 2.67 -10.40
CA VAL A 41 -8.42 2.12 -9.06
C VAL A 41 -8.47 3.25 -8.01
N ILE A 42 -7.82 4.37 -8.26
CA ILE A 42 -7.86 5.55 -7.38
C ILE A 42 -9.30 6.06 -7.20
N ASN A 43 -10.09 6.12 -8.27
CA ASN A 43 -11.49 6.54 -8.19
C ASN A 43 -12.37 5.54 -7.40
N ILE A 44 -12.02 4.27 -7.41
CA ILE A 44 -12.68 3.26 -6.59
C ILE A 44 -12.32 3.46 -5.12
N TYR A 45 -11.03 3.66 -4.79
CA TYR A 45 -10.60 3.91 -3.41
C TYR A 45 -11.28 5.12 -2.78
N LYS A 46 -11.47 6.22 -3.51
CA LYS A 46 -12.21 7.41 -3.03
C LYS A 46 -13.65 7.12 -2.58
N LYS A 47 -14.23 6.01 -3.03
CA LYS A 47 -15.60 5.56 -2.70
C LYS A 47 -15.60 4.33 -1.78
N THR A 48 -14.42 3.87 -1.34
CA THR A 48 -14.25 2.64 -0.57
C THR A 48 -14.09 2.97 0.91
N SER A 49 -14.92 2.37 1.74
CA SER A 49 -14.83 2.56 3.20
C SER A 49 -13.74 1.71 3.83
N ILE A 50 -13.55 0.47 3.38
CA ILE A 50 -12.60 -0.50 3.94
C ILE A 50 -11.83 -1.11 2.78
N ALA A 51 -10.50 -1.04 2.83
CA ALA A 51 -9.61 -1.73 1.90
C ALA A 51 -8.88 -2.87 2.61
N VAL A 52 -8.90 -4.06 2.00
CA VAL A 52 -8.21 -5.24 2.52
C VAL A 52 -7.08 -5.59 1.56
N VAL A 53 -5.85 -5.34 1.97
CA VAL A 53 -4.65 -5.57 1.16
C VAL A 53 -3.78 -6.59 1.89
N CYS A 54 -4.02 -7.86 1.60
CA CYS A 54 -3.35 -8.98 2.26
C CYS A 54 -2.52 -9.76 1.25
N SER A 55 -1.23 -9.90 1.54
CA SER A 55 -0.31 -10.71 0.77
C SER A 55 0.10 -11.97 1.53
N ARG A 56 0.24 -13.10 0.81
CA ARG A 56 0.90 -14.31 1.30
C ARG A 56 2.41 -14.25 1.14
N TRP A 57 2.89 -13.38 0.24
CA TRP A 57 4.28 -13.15 -0.10
C TRP A 57 4.85 -12.00 0.74
N GLU A 58 6.15 -11.95 0.86
CA GLU A 58 6.84 -10.79 1.42
C GLU A 58 6.76 -9.65 0.39
N GLU A 59 5.80 -8.77 0.60
CA GLU A 59 5.50 -7.66 -0.30
C GLU A 59 6.64 -6.62 -0.26
N PRO A 60 7.28 -6.29 -1.38
CA PRO A 60 8.42 -5.37 -1.35
C PRO A 60 8.06 -3.97 -0.83
N PHE A 61 6.88 -3.46 -1.16
CA PHE A 61 6.47 -2.11 -0.78
C PHE A 61 4.99 -1.99 -0.41
N GLY A 62 4.07 -2.55 -1.22
CA GLY A 62 2.63 -2.48 -0.95
C GLY A 62 1.94 -1.22 -1.48
N ARG A 63 2.11 -0.91 -2.77
CA ARG A 63 1.47 0.27 -3.41
C ARG A 63 -0.04 0.33 -3.19
N SER A 64 -0.73 -0.79 -3.30
CA SER A 64 -2.19 -0.83 -3.16
C SER A 64 -2.67 -0.39 -1.78
N SER A 65 -1.95 -0.75 -0.72
CA SER A 65 -2.26 -0.32 0.65
C SER A 65 -2.01 1.17 0.84
N LEU A 66 -0.89 1.66 0.29
CA LEU A 66 -0.51 3.06 0.29
C LEU A 66 -1.57 3.93 -0.41
N GLU A 67 -1.97 3.53 -1.62
CA GLU A 67 -2.98 4.23 -2.42
C GLU A 67 -4.35 4.23 -1.74
N ALA A 68 -4.75 3.13 -1.11
CA ALA A 68 -5.98 3.05 -0.33
C ALA A 68 -5.96 4.02 0.86
N ALA A 69 -4.86 4.06 1.62
CA ALA A 69 -4.68 4.97 2.74
C ALA A 69 -4.71 6.44 2.30
N ALA A 70 -3.99 6.78 1.23
CA ALA A 70 -3.95 8.13 0.67
C ALA A 70 -5.32 8.62 0.17
N ASN A 71 -6.25 7.70 -0.12
CA ASN A 71 -7.61 8.02 -0.53
C ASN A 71 -8.65 7.84 0.60
N GLY A 72 -8.21 7.72 1.85
CA GLY A 72 -9.08 7.73 3.02
C GLY A 72 -9.83 6.43 3.30
N CYS A 73 -9.31 5.29 2.85
CA CYS A 73 -9.84 4.00 3.25
C CYS A 73 -9.41 3.64 4.67
N ALA A 74 -10.25 2.95 5.44
CA ALA A 74 -9.80 2.18 6.59
C ALA A 74 -9.10 0.92 6.07
N VAL A 75 -7.79 0.78 6.29
CA VAL A 75 -6.98 -0.25 5.65
C VAL A 75 -6.67 -1.39 6.60
N ILE A 76 -6.85 -2.61 6.12
CA ILE A 76 -6.45 -3.86 6.78
C ILE A 76 -5.34 -4.49 5.94
N ILE A 77 -4.20 -4.81 6.55
CA ILE A 77 -3.05 -5.40 5.87
C ILE A 77 -2.57 -6.67 6.57
N SER A 78 -1.91 -7.53 5.83
CA SER A 78 -1.11 -8.61 6.43
C SER A 78 0.24 -8.07 6.93
N ASN A 79 0.79 -8.71 7.97
CA ASN A 79 2.15 -8.43 8.43
C ASN A 79 3.15 -9.17 7.53
N ARG A 80 3.39 -8.64 6.31
CA ARG A 80 4.27 -9.24 5.29
C ARG A 80 5.09 -8.18 4.58
N GLY A 81 6.41 -8.39 4.58
CA GLY A 81 7.38 -7.51 3.91
C GLY A 81 7.21 -6.04 4.28
N GLY A 82 7.20 -5.17 3.29
CA GLY A 82 7.06 -3.73 3.44
C GLY A 82 5.64 -3.21 3.74
N LEU A 83 4.61 -4.05 3.75
CA LEU A 83 3.23 -3.60 4.00
C LEU A 83 3.09 -2.79 5.30
N PRO A 84 3.63 -3.23 6.46
CA PRO A 84 3.52 -2.48 7.71
C PRO A 84 4.27 -1.14 7.69
N GLU A 85 5.24 -0.96 6.81
CA GLU A 85 6.05 0.26 6.70
C GLU A 85 5.38 1.34 5.87
N THR A 86 4.42 0.98 5.03
CA THR A 86 3.80 1.92 4.07
C THR A 86 2.64 2.71 4.65
N ILE A 87 2.07 2.28 5.77
CA ILE A 87 0.87 2.90 6.33
C ILE A 87 1.02 3.12 7.83
N THR A 88 0.82 4.36 8.26
CA THR A 88 0.89 4.73 9.67
C THR A 88 -0.31 4.23 10.49
N ASN A 89 -1.49 4.17 9.87
CA ASN A 89 -2.76 3.86 10.55
C ASN A 89 -3.52 2.74 9.83
N ALA A 90 -3.01 1.51 9.90
CA ALA A 90 -3.68 0.32 9.38
C ALA A 90 -3.96 -0.68 10.50
N ILE A 91 -4.95 -1.54 10.28
CA ILE A 91 -5.10 -2.76 11.08
C ILE A 91 -4.16 -3.81 10.50
N ILE A 92 -3.15 -4.19 11.29
CA ILE A 92 -2.20 -5.23 10.90
C ILE A 92 -2.66 -6.56 11.45
N LEU A 93 -2.94 -7.52 10.57
CA LEU A 93 -3.36 -8.86 10.96
C LEU A 93 -2.21 -9.61 11.63
N LYS A 94 -2.48 -10.22 12.78
CA LYS A 94 -1.49 -11.07 13.47
C LYS A 94 -1.21 -12.36 12.70
N LYS A 95 -2.25 -12.93 12.13
CA LYS A 95 -2.19 -14.15 11.30
C LYS A 95 -3.04 -13.96 10.06
N LEU A 96 -2.52 -14.36 8.90
CA LEU A 96 -3.29 -14.30 7.66
C LEU A 96 -4.26 -15.49 7.57
N LYS A 97 -5.34 -15.41 8.34
CA LYS A 97 -6.43 -16.41 8.36
C LYS A 97 -7.76 -15.75 8.03
N SER A 98 -8.61 -16.47 7.30
CA SER A 98 -9.94 -15.96 6.89
C SER A 98 -10.81 -15.50 8.05
N ASN A 99 -10.72 -16.16 9.21
CA ASN A 99 -11.49 -15.77 10.39
C ASN A 99 -10.97 -14.46 11.01
N GLU A 100 -9.67 -14.21 10.99
CA GLU A 100 -9.11 -12.94 11.48
C GLU A 100 -9.50 -11.78 10.58
N ILE A 101 -9.37 -11.96 9.26
CA ILE A 101 -9.85 -10.98 8.25
C ILE A 101 -11.33 -10.69 8.48
N PHE A 102 -12.16 -11.74 8.65
CA PHE A 102 -13.58 -11.59 8.93
C PHE A 102 -13.82 -10.74 10.18
N THR A 103 -13.14 -11.06 11.28
CA THR A 103 -13.30 -10.37 12.57
C THR A 103 -12.93 -8.89 12.47
N GLU A 104 -11.82 -8.56 11.81
CA GLU A 104 -11.38 -7.16 11.69
C GLU A 104 -12.30 -6.35 10.75
N ILE A 105 -12.76 -6.93 9.64
CA ILE A 105 -13.76 -6.29 8.79
C ILE A 105 -15.06 -6.08 9.58
N GLU A 106 -15.51 -7.08 10.32
CA GLU A 106 -16.74 -7.00 11.11
C GLU A 106 -16.69 -5.90 12.17
N LYS A 107 -15.57 -5.75 12.87
CA LYS A 107 -15.36 -4.65 13.82
C LYS A 107 -15.56 -3.29 13.17
N LEU A 108 -14.97 -3.09 11.99
CA LEU A 108 -15.09 -1.83 11.25
C LEU A 108 -16.50 -1.59 10.70
N ILE A 109 -17.23 -2.65 10.33
CA ILE A 109 -18.63 -2.54 9.91
C ILE A 109 -19.51 -2.10 11.08
N LYS A 110 -19.36 -2.75 12.24
CA LYS A 110 -20.18 -2.49 13.42
C LYS A 110 -19.87 -1.16 14.10
N ASN A 111 -18.61 -0.74 14.05
CA ASN A 111 -18.15 0.48 14.73
C ASN A 111 -17.82 1.58 13.72
N ASN A 112 -18.84 2.36 13.35
CA ASN A 112 -18.72 3.50 12.44
C ASN A 112 -17.70 4.53 12.95
N LYS A 113 -17.68 4.81 14.26
CA LYS A 113 -16.75 5.79 14.85
C LYS A 113 -15.31 5.36 14.64
N GLN A 114 -15.00 4.10 14.94
CA GLN A 114 -13.66 3.55 14.73
C GLN A 114 -13.27 3.54 13.25
N ARG A 115 -14.20 3.14 12.37
CA ARG A 115 -13.94 3.17 10.92
C ARG A 115 -13.62 4.57 10.43
N HIS A 116 -14.45 5.56 10.76
CA HIS A 116 -14.22 6.95 10.37
C HIS A 116 -12.94 7.53 10.99
N LEU A 117 -12.61 7.16 12.21
CA LEU A 117 -11.34 7.55 12.82
C LEU A 117 -10.16 7.02 12.01
N LEU A 118 -10.15 5.74 11.66
CA LEU A 118 -9.09 5.14 10.86
C LEU A 118 -9.00 5.76 9.46
N GLN A 119 -10.12 6.00 8.80
CA GLN A 119 -10.17 6.69 7.52
C GLN A 119 -9.52 8.07 7.58
N ASN A 120 -9.90 8.87 8.57
CA ASN A 120 -9.37 10.21 8.78
C ASN A 120 -7.87 10.18 9.11
N LEU A 121 -7.44 9.27 9.98
CA LEU A 121 -6.04 9.14 10.36
C LEU A 121 -5.18 8.65 9.17
N SER A 122 -5.65 7.69 8.40
CA SER A 122 -4.97 7.20 7.20
C SER A 122 -4.73 8.32 6.19
N TYR A 123 -5.74 9.16 5.96
CA TYR A 123 -5.63 10.30 5.05
C TYR A 123 -4.73 11.41 5.62
N LYS A 124 -4.95 11.83 6.87
CA LYS A 124 -4.22 12.95 7.47
C LYS A 124 -2.75 12.63 7.73
N ASN A 125 -2.45 11.41 8.13
CA ASN A 125 -1.10 10.97 8.46
C ASN A 125 -0.35 10.38 7.26
N PHE A 126 -0.92 10.49 6.08
CA PHE A 126 -0.23 10.09 4.87
C PHE A 126 0.96 11.01 4.61
N TYR A 127 2.17 10.43 4.60
CA TYR A 127 3.42 11.19 4.52
C TYR A 127 4.28 10.82 3.30
N LEU A 128 4.05 9.66 2.68
CA LEU A 128 4.86 9.15 1.56
C LEU A 128 4.53 9.87 0.24
N THR A 129 4.56 11.20 0.26
CA THR A 129 4.40 12.04 -0.93
C THR A 129 5.68 12.10 -1.74
N HIS A 130 5.57 12.46 -3.02
CA HIS A 130 6.76 12.71 -3.86
C HIS A 130 7.68 13.75 -3.25
N GLU A 131 7.13 14.83 -2.69
CA GLU A 131 7.90 15.89 -2.03
C GLU A 131 8.70 15.36 -0.83
N TYR A 132 8.06 14.56 0.03
CA TYR A 132 8.72 13.95 1.19
C TYR A 132 9.87 13.04 0.76
N ILE A 133 9.63 12.16 -0.21
CA ILE A 133 10.65 11.24 -0.72
C ILE A 133 11.81 12.00 -1.37
N SER A 134 11.52 13.04 -2.18
CA SER A 134 12.56 13.88 -2.77
C SER A 134 13.43 14.54 -1.71
N LYS A 135 12.84 15.11 -0.65
CA LYS A 135 13.59 15.70 0.47
C LYS A 135 14.50 14.69 1.18
N ILE A 136 14.02 13.44 1.37
CA ILE A 136 14.84 12.38 1.96
C ILE A 136 16.01 12.01 1.04
N LEU A 137 15.74 11.84 -0.25
CA LEU A 137 16.79 11.53 -1.23
C LEU A 137 17.85 12.64 -1.29
N ASP A 138 17.45 13.90 -1.29
CA ASP A 138 18.37 15.04 -1.28
C ASP A 138 19.20 15.08 0.01
N LYS A 139 18.60 14.78 1.16
CA LYS A 139 19.33 14.66 2.42
C LYS A 139 20.40 13.56 2.35
N ILE A 140 20.05 12.38 1.83
CA ILE A 140 21.00 11.27 1.69
C ILE A 140 22.11 11.64 0.70
N ARG A 141 21.78 12.25 -0.44
CA ARG A 141 22.76 12.72 -1.44
C ARG A 141 23.73 13.71 -0.83
N ASN A 142 23.23 14.73 -0.12
CA ASN A 142 24.07 15.74 0.53
C ASN A 142 25.00 15.13 1.57
N GLN A 143 24.51 14.18 2.39
CA GLN A 143 25.34 13.47 3.34
C GLN A 143 26.49 12.70 2.65
N LYS A 144 26.19 12.03 1.53
CA LYS A 144 27.18 11.30 0.74
C LYS A 144 28.19 12.25 0.10
N LEU A 145 27.74 13.35 -0.49
CA LEU A 145 28.63 14.37 -1.08
C LEU A 145 29.59 14.94 -0.02
N LEU A 146 29.09 15.24 1.18
CA LEU A 146 29.95 15.71 2.29
C LEU A 146 30.97 14.65 2.71
N SER A 147 30.61 13.37 2.66
CA SER A 147 31.55 12.29 2.96
C SER A 147 32.63 12.13 1.87
N PHE A 148 32.27 12.32 0.60
CA PHE A 148 33.22 12.29 -0.53
C PHE A 148 34.20 13.48 -0.50
N ASN A 149 33.75 14.66 -0.11
CA ASN A 149 34.62 15.83 0.03
C ASN A 149 35.67 15.71 1.13
N LYS A 150 35.49 14.79 2.09
CA LYS A 150 36.48 14.44 3.12
C LYS A 150 37.51 13.42 2.62
N ILE A 151 37.30 12.77 1.52
CA ILE A 151 38.30 11.92 0.88
C ILE A 151 39.21 12.84 0.10
N ASN A 152 40.43 13.06 0.61
CA ASN A 152 41.47 13.77 -0.11
C ASN A 152 41.80 13.01 -1.40
N ILE A 153 41.12 13.37 -2.49
CA ILE A 153 41.46 12.90 -3.81
C ILE A 153 42.81 13.54 -4.13
N LYS A 154 43.92 12.81 -3.90
CA LYS A 154 45.20 13.15 -4.52
C LYS A 154 44.92 13.33 -6.00
N LYS A 155 44.97 14.56 -6.48
CA LYS A 155 44.80 14.90 -7.90
C LYS A 155 45.90 14.20 -8.70
N ASN A 156 45.68 12.95 -9.05
CA ASN A 156 46.44 12.35 -10.15
C ASN A 156 45.93 13.02 -11.43
N LYS A 157 46.82 13.71 -12.12
CA LYS A 157 46.59 14.43 -13.41
C LYS A 157 46.20 13.50 -14.57
N LYS A 158 45.70 12.31 -14.33
CA LYS A 158 45.18 11.41 -15.37
C LYS A 158 43.67 11.71 -15.58
N SER A 159 43.31 12.02 -16.79
CA SER A 159 41.93 12.26 -17.20
C SER A 159 41.00 11.17 -16.70
N LEU A 160 39.96 11.55 -15.97
CA LEU A 160 38.92 10.64 -15.51
C LEU A 160 38.16 10.17 -16.76
N ARG A 161 38.21 8.86 -17.05
CA ARG A 161 37.36 8.24 -18.07
C ARG A 161 36.13 7.73 -17.35
N ILE A 162 34.99 8.34 -17.61
CA ILE A 162 33.70 7.92 -17.05
C ILE A 162 33.05 6.97 -18.04
N LEU A 163 32.80 5.73 -17.61
CA LEU A 163 31.96 4.81 -18.36
C LEU A 163 30.53 4.90 -17.76
N HIS A 164 29.60 5.36 -18.55
CA HIS A 164 28.20 5.40 -18.20
C HIS A 164 27.52 4.15 -18.78
N ILE A 165 27.06 3.26 -17.93
CA ILE A 165 26.31 2.05 -18.31
C ILE A 165 24.85 2.33 -17.98
N THR A 166 24.01 2.42 -19.00
CA THR A 166 22.55 2.40 -18.86
C THR A 166 22.03 1.00 -19.18
N ASN A 167 21.38 0.37 -18.22
CA ASN A 167 20.56 -0.79 -18.51
C ASN A 167 19.18 -0.31 -18.95
N PHE A 168 18.77 -0.77 -20.15
CA PHE A 168 17.42 -0.59 -20.67
C PHE A 168 16.50 -1.67 -20.14
#